data_9d9152063ac3dd9edfe12651ab4a7018
#
_entry.id   9d9152063ac3dd9edfe12651ab4a7018
#
_cell.length_a   1.000
_cell.length_b   1.000
_cell.length_c   1.000
_cell.angle_alpha   90.00
_cell.angle_beta   90.00
_cell.angle_gamma   90.00
#
_symmetry.space_group_name_H-M   'P 1'
#
loop_
_entity.id
_entity.type
_entity.pdbx_description
1 polymer ?
#
loop_
_entity_poly.entity_id
_entity_poly.type
_entity_poly.pdbx_seq_one_letter_code
_entity_poly.pdbx_strand_id
1 'polypeptide(L)' 'MANPDQKTILYDEVFKEVNQICIDFQENCGATDDEVKELLKEILVKWEKN' A
#
# COMPACT_ATOMS: atom_id res chain seq x y z
N MET A 1 24.28 10.82 -3.09
CA MET A 1 23.08 11.08 -3.87
C MET A 1 22.42 9.77 -4.27
N ALA A 2 21.12 9.64 -4.04
CA ALA A 2 20.43 8.39 -4.33
C ALA A 2 20.32 8.18 -5.85
N ASN A 3 20.59 6.96 -6.26
CA ASN A 3 20.47 6.57 -7.64
C ASN A 3 18.97 6.46 -7.99
N PRO A 4 18.50 7.07 -9.10
CA PRO A 4 17.09 6.93 -9.52
C PRO A 4 16.65 5.49 -9.64
N ASP A 5 17.51 4.60 -10.08
CA ASP A 5 17.19 3.18 -10.20
C ASP A 5 16.91 2.54 -8.83
N GLN A 6 17.66 2.94 -7.81
CA GLN A 6 17.46 2.44 -6.47
C GLN A 6 16.08 2.86 -5.93
N LYS A 7 15.70 4.11 -6.17
CA LYS A 7 14.39 4.61 -5.76
C LYS A 7 13.27 3.82 -6.44
N THR A 8 13.42 3.53 -7.71
CA THR A 8 12.44 2.77 -8.48
C THR A 8 12.31 1.34 -7.96
N ILE A 9 13.43 0.71 -7.65
CA ILE A 9 13.44 -0.66 -7.12
C ILE A 9 12.73 -0.71 -5.77
N LEU A 10 13.04 0.22 -4.88
CA LEU A 10 12.42 0.28 -3.56
C LEU A 10 10.92 0.56 -3.65
N TYR A 11 10.53 1.46 -4.56
CA TYR A 11 9.13 1.75 -4.79
C TYR A 11 8.37 0.50 -5.20
N ASP A 12 8.93 -0.28 -6.12
CA ASP A 12 8.31 -1.51 -6.61
C ASP A 12 8.17 -2.54 -5.49
N GLU A 13 9.20 -2.68 -4.67
CA GLU A 13 9.16 -3.61 -3.54
C GLU A 13 8.09 -3.23 -2.53
N VAL A 14 8.00 -1.94 -2.19
CA VAL A 14 6.98 -1.46 -1.26
C VAL A 14 5.59 -1.68 -1.86
N PHE A 15 5.43 -1.40 -3.14
CA PHE A 15 4.17 -1.62 -3.82
C PHE A 15 3.71 -3.09 -3.68
N LYS A 16 4.62 -4.02 -3.92
CA LYS A 16 4.31 -5.44 -3.81
C LYS A 16 3.97 -5.85 -2.39
N GLU A 17 4.70 -5.34 -1.41
CA GLU A 17 4.44 -5.64 -0.01
C GLU A 17 3.09 -5.11 0.44
N VAL A 18 2.77 -3.87 0.09
CA VAL A 18 1.47 -3.29 0.43
C VAL A 18 0.34 -4.09 -0.21
N ASN A 19 0.51 -4.48 -1.47
CA ASN A 19 -0.47 -5.29 -2.15
C ASN A 19 -0.67 -6.63 -1.45
N GLN A 20 0.42 -7.27 -1.04
CA GLN A 20 0.35 -8.55 -0.34
C GLN A 20 -0.34 -8.42 1.01
N ILE A 21 -0.07 -7.34 1.74
CA ILE A 21 -0.72 -7.08 3.02
C ILE A 21 -2.23 -6.91 2.83
N CYS A 22 -2.63 -6.22 1.77
CA CYS A 22 -4.05 -6.07 1.46
C CYS A 22 -4.71 -7.40 1.16
N ILE A 23 -4.04 -8.27 0.41
CA ILE A 23 -4.55 -9.60 0.11
C ILE A 23 -4.69 -10.43 1.39
N ASP A 24 -3.67 -10.39 2.24
CA ASP A 24 -3.70 -11.10 3.52
C ASP A 24 -4.84 -10.61 4.40
N PHE A 25 -5.08 -9.32 4.43
CA PHE A 25 -6.19 -8.73 5.16
C PHE A 25 -7.52 -9.29 4.65
N GLN A 26 -7.71 -9.34 3.34
CA GLN A 26 -8.92 -9.90 2.76
C GLN A 26 -9.10 -11.37 3.10
N GLU A 27 -8.03 -12.15 3.05
CA GLU A 27 -8.10 -13.58 3.36
C GLU A 27 -8.39 -13.83 4.83
N ASN A 28 -7.88 -13.01 5.72
CA ASN A 28 -8.04 -13.22 7.16
C ASN A 28 -9.40 -12.77 7.69
N CYS A 29 -10.00 -11.76 7.11
CA CYS A 29 -11.27 -11.24 7.63
C CYS A 29 -12.38 -11.14 6.59
N GLY A 30 -12.13 -11.59 5.36
CA GLY A 30 -13.15 -11.57 4.32
C GLY A 30 -13.49 -10.18 3.82
N ALA A 31 -12.57 -9.23 3.95
CA ALA A 31 -12.80 -7.86 3.50
C ALA A 31 -13.01 -7.81 1.99
N THR A 32 -13.92 -6.95 1.55
CA THR A 32 -14.17 -6.74 0.13
C THR A 32 -13.13 -5.79 -0.47
N ASP A 33 -13.10 -5.73 -1.79
CA ASP A 33 -12.23 -4.78 -2.48
C ASP A 33 -12.56 -3.34 -2.10
N ASP A 34 -13.85 -3.04 -1.91
CA ASP A 34 -14.27 -1.70 -1.48
C ASP A 34 -13.74 -1.37 -0.09
N GLU A 35 -13.73 -2.34 0.81
CA GLU A 35 -13.19 -2.14 2.15
C GLU A 35 -11.68 -1.88 2.11
N VAL A 36 -10.97 -2.58 1.25
CA VAL A 36 -9.53 -2.33 1.05
C VAL A 36 -9.30 -0.92 0.50
N LYS A 37 -10.12 -0.50 -0.46
CA LYS A 37 -10.02 0.85 -1.02
C LYS A 37 -10.24 1.92 0.06
N GLU A 38 -11.20 1.72 0.93
CA GLU A 38 -11.46 2.65 2.03
C GLU A 38 -10.27 2.75 2.98
N LEU A 39 -9.67 1.61 3.31
CA LEU A 39 -8.48 1.58 4.16
C LEU A 39 -7.34 2.39 3.52
N LEU A 40 -7.11 2.18 2.24
CA LEU A 40 -6.05 2.89 1.52
C LEU A 40 -6.33 4.39 1.45
N LYS A 41 -7.59 4.79 1.30
CA LYS A 41 -7.97 6.20 1.34
C LYS A 41 -7.64 6.84 2.68
N GLU A 42 -7.91 6.14 3.77
CA GLU A 42 -7.62 6.66 5.10
C GLU A 42 -6.11 6.84 5.32
N ILE A 43 -5.33 5.91 4.81
CA ILE A 43 -3.88 6.03 4.87
C ILE A 43 -3.42 7.24 4.07
N LEU A 44 -3.97 7.41 2.87
CA LEU A 44 -3.63 8.55 2.02
C LEU A 44 -3.96 9.87 2.67
N VAL A 45 -5.11 9.96 3.32
CA VAL A 45 -5.53 11.18 4.02
C VAL A 45 -4.55 11.55 5.12
N LYS A 46 -4.02 10.57 5.84
CA LYS A 46 -3.01 10.83 6.87
C LYS A 46 -1.77 11.49 6.31
N TRP A 47 -1.34 11.06 5.14
CA TRP A 47 -0.17 11.65 4.50
C TRP A 47 -0.45 13.04 3.93
N GLU A 48 -1.68 13.27 3.49
CA GLU A 48 -2.08 14.57 2.97
C GLU A 48 -2.16 15.66 4.04
N LYS A 49 -2.46 15.27 5.27
CA LYS A 49 -2.60 16.24 6.36
C LYS A 49 -1.28 16.83 6.84
N ASN A 50 -0.19 16.27 6.42
CA ASN A 50 1.12 16.81 6.75
C ASN A 50 1.55 17.82 5.70
#